data_bf0fa98069b3a3e74666e74269a5b906
#
_entry.id   bf0fa98069b3a3e74666e74269a5b906
#
_cell.length_a   1.000
_cell.length_b   1.000
_cell.length_c   1.000
_cell.angle_alpha   90.00
_cell.angle_beta   90.00
_cell.angle_gamma   90.00
#
_symmetry.space_group_name_H-M   'P 1'
#
loop_
_entity.id
_entity.type
_entity.pdbx_description
1 polymer ?
#
loop_
_entity_poly.entity_id
_entity_poly.type
_entity_poly.pdbx_seq_one_letter_code
_entity_poly.pdbx_strand_id
1 'polypeptide(L)'
;LPVKWHPGLTVVVEWEKDPNPYDSRNWPKPRYSDAWSKAARAHEAKYTHHRAVVPVAPYERVGAIDVHFLPCNQVAVSAVAMLPGQPGYPFNFPQKMQEPATCPQP
;
A
#
# COMPACT_ATOMS: atom_id res chain seq x y z
N LEU A 1 -3.87 16.77 7.11
CA LEU A 1 -2.60 16.89 7.84
C LEU A 1 -2.37 18.34 8.26
N PRO A 2 -1.66 18.58 9.36
CA PRO A 2 -1.37 19.95 9.79
C PRO A 2 -0.46 20.66 8.81
N VAL A 3 -0.58 22.00 8.76
CA VAL A 3 0.28 22.84 7.90
C VAL A 3 1.75 22.69 8.29
N LYS A 4 2.02 22.56 9.60
CA LYS A 4 3.37 22.35 10.11
C LYS A 4 3.51 20.95 10.66
N TRP A 5 4.56 20.25 10.23
CA TRP A 5 4.92 18.96 10.78
C TRP A 5 5.40 19.12 12.24
N HIS A 6 5.13 18.10 13.05
CA HIS A 6 5.63 18.01 14.41
C HIS A 6 6.08 16.59 14.73
N PRO A 7 7.02 16.40 15.67
CA PRO A 7 7.39 15.05 16.10
C PRO A 7 6.17 14.28 16.63
N GLY A 8 6.11 13.01 16.34
CA GLY A 8 4.99 12.15 16.76
C GLY A 8 3.78 12.20 15.84
N LEU A 9 3.84 12.97 14.74
CA LEU A 9 2.75 12.98 13.76
C LEU A 9 2.65 11.62 13.10
N THR A 10 1.47 11.01 13.20
CA THR A 10 1.19 9.70 12.61
C THR A 10 -0.11 9.74 11.82
N VAL A 11 -0.27 8.77 10.93
CA VAL A 11 -1.52 8.50 10.24
C VAL A 11 -1.85 7.01 10.36
N VAL A 12 -3.12 6.69 10.28
CA VAL A 12 -3.58 5.30 10.22
C VAL A 12 -3.75 4.94 8.75
N VAL A 13 -3.09 3.87 8.32
CA VAL A 13 -3.23 3.32 6.98
C VAL A 13 -3.93 1.98 7.09
N GLU A 14 -5.03 1.84 6.35
CA GLU A 14 -5.75 0.57 6.24
C GLU A 14 -5.74 0.15 4.77
N TRP A 15 -5.47 -1.13 4.52
CA TRP A 15 -5.45 -1.64 3.16
C TRP A 15 -5.85 -3.10 3.11
N GLU A 16 -6.20 -3.54 1.91
CA GLU A 16 -6.48 -4.93 1.61
C GLU A 16 -5.40 -5.45 0.66
N LYS A 17 -5.05 -6.72 0.82
CA LYS A 17 -4.07 -7.38 -0.03
C LYS A 17 -4.71 -8.59 -0.67
N ASP A 18 -4.54 -8.71 -2.00
CA ASP A 18 -4.96 -9.86 -2.76
C ASP A 18 -3.83 -10.90 -2.74
N PRO A 19 -4.01 -12.07 -2.08
CA PRO A 19 -2.98 -13.09 -2.03
C PRO A 19 -2.79 -13.82 -3.37
N ASN A 20 -3.75 -13.69 -4.30
CA ASN A 20 -3.73 -14.40 -5.59
C ASN A 20 -4.04 -13.44 -6.74
N PRO A 21 -3.18 -12.45 -7.04
CA PRO A 21 -3.50 -11.35 -7.97
C PRO A 21 -3.74 -11.79 -9.40
N TYR A 22 -3.33 -13.00 -9.78
CA TYR A 22 -3.51 -13.50 -11.15
C TYR A 22 -4.58 -14.58 -11.26
N ASP A 23 -5.33 -14.85 -10.21
CA ASP A 23 -6.34 -15.90 -10.15
C ASP A 23 -7.46 -15.69 -11.20
N SER A 24 -7.77 -14.44 -11.51
CA SER A 24 -8.80 -14.08 -12.50
C SER A 24 -8.55 -14.68 -13.88
N ARG A 25 -7.33 -15.05 -14.21
CA ARG A 25 -6.99 -15.69 -15.49
C ARG A 25 -7.64 -17.07 -15.64
N ASN A 26 -7.99 -17.69 -14.51
CA ASN A 26 -8.55 -19.03 -14.46
C ASN A 26 -10.06 -19.05 -14.19
N TRP A 27 -10.70 -17.89 -14.11
CA TRP A 27 -12.13 -17.81 -13.84
C TRP A 27 -12.94 -18.23 -15.05
N PRO A 28 -14.16 -18.81 -14.79
CA PRO A 28 -15.05 -19.22 -15.91
C PRO A 28 -15.37 -18.06 -16.84
N LYS A 29 -15.53 -18.38 -18.11
CA LYS A 29 -15.94 -17.43 -19.15
C LYS A 29 -17.41 -17.69 -19.53
N PRO A 30 -18.12 -16.68 -20.04
CA PRO A 30 -17.68 -15.32 -20.31
C PRO A 30 -17.61 -14.43 -19.05
N ARG A 31 -16.88 -13.34 -19.16
CA ARG A 31 -16.77 -12.34 -18.08
C ARG A 31 -18.16 -11.83 -17.70
N TYR A 32 -18.39 -11.66 -16.39
CA TYR A 32 -19.67 -11.25 -15.79
C TYR A 32 -20.79 -12.29 -15.90
N SER A 33 -20.53 -13.51 -16.34
CA SER A 33 -21.49 -14.62 -16.18
C SER A 33 -21.67 -14.97 -14.71
N ASP A 34 -22.71 -15.76 -14.40
CA ASP A 34 -22.95 -16.19 -13.02
C ASP A 34 -21.76 -16.97 -12.45
N ALA A 35 -21.18 -17.85 -13.25
CA ALA A 35 -20.02 -18.63 -12.84
C ALA A 35 -18.79 -17.74 -12.60
N TRP A 36 -18.56 -16.75 -13.47
CA TRP A 36 -17.49 -15.78 -13.30
C TRP A 36 -17.70 -14.95 -12.03
N SER A 37 -18.92 -14.46 -11.80
CA SER A 37 -19.25 -13.64 -10.64
C SER A 37 -19.11 -14.41 -9.33
N LYS A 38 -19.46 -15.70 -9.33
CA LYS A 38 -19.24 -16.57 -8.17
C LYS A 38 -17.75 -16.73 -7.86
N ALA A 39 -16.92 -16.94 -8.90
CA ALA A 39 -15.47 -17.03 -8.74
C ALA A 39 -14.89 -15.73 -8.21
N ALA A 40 -15.35 -14.58 -8.71
CA ALA A 40 -14.92 -13.27 -8.25
C ALA A 40 -15.21 -13.05 -6.76
N ARG A 41 -16.43 -13.40 -6.31
CA ARG A 41 -16.79 -13.28 -4.89
C ARG A 41 -15.97 -14.20 -4.00
N ALA A 42 -15.71 -15.43 -4.44
CA ALA A 42 -14.87 -16.36 -3.70
C ALA A 42 -13.43 -15.86 -3.59
N HIS A 43 -12.92 -15.21 -4.65
CA HIS A 43 -11.60 -14.61 -4.66
C HIS A 43 -11.51 -13.44 -3.67
N GLU A 44 -12.45 -12.51 -3.70
CA GLU A 44 -12.48 -11.35 -2.81
C GLU A 44 -12.57 -11.76 -1.34
N ALA A 45 -13.26 -12.85 -1.03
CA ALA A 45 -13.37 -13.36 0.33
C ALA A 45 -12.02 -13.77 0.94
N LYS A 46 -11.00 -13.97 0.11
CA LYS A 46 -9.65 -14.35 0.55
C LYS A 46 -8.72 -13.14 0.75
N TYR A 47 -9.17 -11.93 0.47
CA TYR A 47 -8.38 -10.73 0.71
C TYR A 47 -8.01 -10.64 2.18
N THR A 48 -6.76 -10.27 2.44
CA THR A 48 -6.30 -10.01 3.80
C THR A 48 -6.42 -8.51 4.11
N HIS A 49 -6.77 -8.20 5.35
CA HIS A 49 -6.97 -6.83 5.80
C HIS A 49 -5.83 -6.44 6.73
N HIS A 50 -5.29 -5.26 6.52
CA HIS A 50 -4.13 -4.76 7.25
C HIS A 50 -4.39 -3.35 7.75
N ARG A 51 -3.76 -3.01 8.87
CA ARG A 51 -3.85 -1.69 9.48
C ARG A 51 -2.53 -1.38 10.18
N ALA A 52 -2.04 -0.17 9.99
CA ALA A 52 -0.82 0.28 10.66
C ALA A 52 -0.94 1.74 11.06
N VAL A 53 -0.35 2.10 12.18
CA VAL A 53 -0.12 3.49 12.58
C VAL A 53 1.28 3.83 12.08
N VAL A 54 1.38 4.79 11.18
CA VAL A 54 2.62 5.08 10.45
C VAL A 54 3.07 6.50 10.74
N PRO A 55 4.34 6.71 11.12
CA PRO A 55 4.87 8.05 11.27
C PRO A 55 4.95 8.74 9.91
N VAL A 56 4.62 10.03 9.89
CA VAL A 56 4.75 10.85 8.70
C VAL A 56 6.14 11.46 8.67
N ALA A 57 6.86 11.30 7.56
CA ALA A 57 8.18 11.88 7.39
C ALA A 57 8.13 13.41 7.53
N PRO A 58 9.16 14.04 8.11
CA PRO A 58 9.20 15.49 8.27
C PRO A 58 9.00 16.23 6.96
N TYR A 59 8.24 17.33 7.01
CA TYR A 59 8.06 18.23 5.88
C TYR A 59 8.11 19.68 6.37
N GLU A 60 8.61 20.56 5.53
CA GLU A 60 8.56 22.01 5.77
C GLU A 60 7.26 22.58 5.23
N ARG A 61 6.80 22.01 4.12
CA ARG A 61 5.64 22.46 3.39
C ARG A 61 4.76 21.24 3.10
N VAL A 62 3.51 21.26 3.57
CA VAL A 62 2.61 20.16 3.37
C VAL A 62 2.19 20.06 1.89
N GLY A 63 2.21 18.85 1.36
CA GLY A 63 1.77 18.54 0.00
C GLY A 63 0.81 17.37 0.00
N ALA A 64 0.71 16.68 -1.13
CA ALA A 64 -0.09 15.48 -1.24
C ALA A 64 0.48 14.36 -0.38
N ILE A 65 -0.40 13.51 0.13
CA ILE A 65 0.03 12.33 0.90
C ILE A 65 0.45 11.26 -0.09
N ASP A 66 1.69 10.76 0.08
CA ASP A 66 2.21 9.62 -0.65
C ASP A 66 2.32 8.44 0.30
N VAL A 67 1.68 7.33 -0.05
CA VAL A 67 1.75 6.09 0.72
C VAL A 67 2.55 5.07 -0.08
N HIS A 68 3.63 4.57 0.51
CA HIS A 68 4.49 3.56 -0.11
C HIS A 68 4.25 2.22 0.56
N PHE A 69 3.73 1.27 -0.20
CA PHE A 69 3.56 -0.11 0.27
C PHE A 69 4.83 -0.90 -0.05
N LEU A 70 5.45 -1.41 0.99
CA LEU A 70 6.74 -2.09 0.93
C LEU A 70 6.55 -3.59 1.17
N PRO A 71 7.55 -4.43 0.82
CA PRO A 71 7.48 -5.85 1.16
C PRO A 71 7.24 -6.09 2.64
N CYS A 72 6.66 -7.25 2.97
CA CYS A 72 6.35 -7.66 4.34
C CYS A 72 5.34 -6.75 5.05
N ASN A 73 4.38 -6.20 4.30
CA ASN A 73 3.31 -5.34 4.83
C ASN A 73 3.82 -4.12 5.58
N GLN A 74 4.99 -3.62 5.20
CA GLN A 74 5.51 -2.36 5.71
C GLN A 74 4.95 -1.20 4.91
N VAL A 75 4.81 -0.04 5.55
CA VAL A 75 4.25 1.15 4.93
C VAL A 75 5.07 2.36 5.35
N ALA A 76 5.39 3.22 4.38
CA ALA A 76 6.02 4.51 4.63
C ALA A 76 5.12 5.61 4.08
N VAL A 77 5.03 6.74 4.80
CA VAL A 77 4.17 7.86 4.44
C VAL A 77 4.96 9.16 4.42
N SER A 78 4.77 9.93 3.37
CA SER A 78 5.27 11.30 3.29
C SER A 78 4.14 12.24 2.87
N ALA A 79 4.30 13.52 3.19
CA ALA A 79 3.37 14.57 2.75
C ALA A 79 4.15 15.83 2.36
N VAL A 80 5.39 15.65 1.87
CA VAL A 80 6.21 16.75 1.41
C VAL A 80 5.67 17.31 0.10
N ALA A 81 5.87 18.64 -0.13
CA ALA A 81 5.42 19.28 -1.35
C ALA A 81 6.43 19.05 -2.49
N MET A 82 6.74 17.79 -2.76
CA MET A 82 7.59 17.37 -3.87
C MET A 82 7.24 15.95 -4.29
N LEU A 83 7.60 15.57 -5.51
CA LEU A 83 7.30 14.25 -6.04
C LEU A 83 8.39 13.24 -5.67
N PRO A 84 8.03 11.93 -5.56
CA PRO A 84 9.03 10.88 -5.42
C PRO A 84 10.07 10.97 -6.54
N GLY A 85 11.34 10.78 -6.19
CA GLY A 85 12.45 10.88 -7.12
C GLY A 85 13.06 12.27 -7.23
N GLN A 86 12.40 13.30 -6.74
CA GLN A 86 12.99 14.65 -6.69
C GLN A 86 14.02 14.77 -5.57
N PRO A 87 15.07 15.60 -5.76
CA PRO A 87 16.02 15.85 -4.68
C PRO A 87 15.32 16.36 -3.42
N GLY A 88 15.68 15.79 -2.27
CA GLY A 88 15.07 16.15 -0.99
C GLY A 88 13.83 15.34 -0.62
N TYR A 89 13.30 14.49 -1.52
CA TYR A 89 12.23 13.58 -1.15
C TYR A 89 12.73 12.61 -0.07
N PRO A 90 11.95 12.37 1.03
CA PRO A 90 12.46 11.65 2.19
C PRO A 90 12.74 10.17 1.98
N PHE A 91 12.21 9.57 0.91
CA PHE A 91 12.39 8.14 0.65
C PHE A 91 12.98 7.91 -0.74
N ASN A 92 13.83 6.89 -0.84
CA ASN A 92 14.45 6.49 -2.11
C ASN A 92 14.29 4.97 -2.27
N PHE A 93 13.05 4.55 -2.51
CA PHE A 93 12.74 3.14 -2.70
C PHE A 93 12.95 2.72 -4.16
N PRO A 94 13.47 1.51 -4.41
CA PRO A 94 13.52 0.96 -5.77
C PRO A 94 12.11 0.86 -6.36
N GLN A 95 11.99 1.01 -7.68
CA GLN A 95 10.70 0.86 -8.36
C GLN A 95 10.11 -0.54 -8.23
N LYS A 96 10.97 -1.56 -8.16
CA LYS A 96 10.56 -2.95 -7.99
C LYS A 96 11.25 -3.52 -6.78
N MET A 97 10.45 -4.04 -5.86
CA MET A 97 10.92 -4.74 -4.69
C MET A 97 10.24 -6.10 -4.63
N GLN A 98 11.01 -7.13 -4.26
CA GLN A 98 10.46 -8.46 -4.08
C GLN A 98 10.31 -8.74 -2.60
N GLU A 99 9.18 -9.36 -2.24
CA GLU A 99 8.98 -9.82 -0.88
C GLU A 99 9.88 -11.03 -0.63
N PRO A 100 10.62 -11.05 0.48
CA PRO A 100 11.43 -12.21 0.82
C PRO A 100 10.54 -13.42 1.14
N ALA A 101 11.12 -14.63 1.05
CA ALA A 101 10.38 -15.85 1.36
C ALA A 101 9.84 -15.87 2.79
N THR A 102 10.53 -15.23 3.71
CA THR A 102 10.13 -15.10 5.11
C THR A 102 10.26 -13.65 5.53
N CYS A 103 9.17 -13.07 6.00
CA CYS A 103 9.20 -11.71 6.52
C CYS A 103 9.66 -11.70 7.98
N PRO A 104 10.45 -10.67 8.40
CA PRO A 104 10.80 -10.53 9.81
C PRO A 104 9.55 -10.43 10.68
N GLN A 105 9.56 -11.06 11.84
CA GLN A 105 8.51 -10.87 12.82
C GLN A 105 8.68 -9.51 13.52
N PRO A 106 7.59 -8.81 13.85
CA PRO A 106 7.67 -7.54 14.56
C PRO A 106 8.21 -7.68 15.98
#